data_749b9da2300bad43e116cab1a06c0f81
#
_entry.id   749b9da2300bad43e116cab1a06c0f81
#
_cell.length_a   1.000
_cell.length_b   1.000
_cell.length_c   1.000
_cell.angle_alpha   90.00
_cell.angle_beta   90.00
_cell.angle_gamma   90.00
#
_symmetry.space_group_name_H-M   'P 1'
#
loop_
_entity.id
_entity.type
_entity.pdbx_description
1 polymer ?
#
loop_
_entity_poly.entity_id
_entity_poly.type
_entity_poly.pdbx_seq_one_letter_code
_entity_poly.pdbx_strand_id
1 'polypeptide(L)'
;MSLVEAHGGKLCNLVLNADASAALKNEAKSLPSWTLNDRQICDLEMILNGGFSPLTGFLNESDYNSVLENMRLQDGTIWPIPITLDVTEEFAEAINKSDEIALKDKEGFTIAVMSAESIWAPDKKAEAEKVIITTDDSHPAVNYLINESNPVYVGGPIKGLMLPKQYDYTDLRHTPAQVRELFEKNGWDNVVAFQTRNPMHRAHVELTIRAAEEHDAKILIHPVVGLTKPGDVDHYTRVRCYQHVLPKYTDDSAMLSLLPLAMRMAGPREALWHAIIRKNYGCNMFIVGRDHASPGAGKDGQPFYGPYDAQDLLKEHEKELGIKMVPFQLMVYVPSKDAYVPKDELEENEEFNMISGTDLRDRLRNDEEIPEWFSYPEVVAELRRFRPALDKRGFTVFFTGLSGSGKSTLANGLLVKLMEDGRRPVTLLDGDIVRTHLSSELGFSQEHRKLNVRRIGFVASEITKNGGIALCAPIAPYQSDRRFNRELISPLGGFIEVYVDTSLAVCEERDVKGLYALAREGKLKQFTGIDDPYEEPENPEIEITSAGVAPEILVDEIISKIKEMGYV
;
A
#
# COMPACT_ATOMS: atom_id res chain seq x y z
N MET A 1 -28.99 -10.56 26.05
CA MET A 1 -27.74 -10.30 26.82
C MET A 1 -27.16 -8.99 26.35
N SER A 2 -26.32 -8.31 27.11
CA SER A 2 -25.70 -7.07 26.65
C SER A 2 -24.43 -7.40 25.87
N LEU A 3 -24.08 -6.58 24.87
CA LEU A 3 -22.80 -6.67 24.17
C LEU A 3 -21.61 -6.60 25.13
N VAL A 4 -20.47 -7.17 24.72
CA VAL A 4 -19.22 -7.05 25.49
C VAL A 4 -18.89 -5.57 25.77
N GLU A 5 -18.46 -5.24 26.99
CA GLU A 5 -18.02 -3.88 27.31
C GLU A 5 -16.82 -3.48 26.46
N ALA A 6 -16.73 -2.18 26.14
CA ALA A 6 -15.56 -1.66 25.44
C ALA A 6 -14.30 -1.84 26.30
N HIS A 7 -13.15 -1.86 25.68
CA HIS A 7 -11.87 -1.95 26.38
C HIS A 7 -11.66 -0.71 27.28
N GLY A 8 -11.23 -0.92 28.52
CA GLY A 8 -11.19 0.14 29.55
C GLY A 8 -12.57 0.53 30.10
N GLY A 9 -13.63 -0.28 29.86
CA GLY A 9 -14.97 -0.12 30.43
C GLY A 9 -15.88 0.91 29.74
N LYS A 10 -15.34 1.76 28.85
CA LYS A 10 -16.10 2.81 28.16
C LYS A 10 -15.59 3.07 26.76
N LEU A 11 -16.53 3.21 25.81
CA LEU A 11 -16.20 3.68 24.47
C LEU A 11 -15.92 5.18 24.46
N CYS A 12 -14.71 5.58 24.06
CA CYS A 12 -14.25 6.98 24.04
C CYS A 12 -14.59 7.62 22.70
N ASN A 13 -15.76 8.25 22.56
CA ASN A 13 -16.05 9.12 21.41
C ASN A 13 -15.58 10.55 21.75
N LEU A 14 -14.57 11.04 21.02
CA LEU A 14 -13.94 12.34 21.29
C LEU A 14 -14.40 13.45 20.35
N VAL A 15 -15.32 13.17 19.45
CA VAL A 15 -15.90 14.20 18.56
C VAL A 15 -16.90 15.04 19.34
N LEU A 16 -16.64 16.35 19.38
CA LEU A 16 -17.48 17.32 20.05
C LEU A 16 -18.84 17.49 19.36
N ASN A 17 -19.82 17.99 20.10
CA ASN A 17 -21.08 18.42 19.51
C ASN A 17 -20.89 19.65 18.60
N ALA A 18 -21.87 19.99 17.77
CA ALA A 18 -21.77 21.04 16.75
C ALA A 18 -21.36 22.41 17.32
N ASP A 19 -21.93 22.81 18.46
CA ASP A 19 -21.66 24.13 19.06
C ASP A 19 -20.24 24.22 19.61
N ALA A 20 -19.80 23.21 20.37
CA ALA A 20 -18.45 23.15 20.91
C ALA A 20 -17.40 23.02 19.79
N SER A 21 -17.71 22.27 18.74
CA SER A 21 -16.84 22.13 17.56
C SER A 21 -16.69 23.47 16.83
N ALA A 22 -17.79 24.24 16.64
CA ALA A 22 -17.74 25.55 16.01
C ALA A 22 -16.91 26.57 16.79
N ALA A 23 -17.03 26.56 18.14
CA ALA A 23 -16.22 27.42 19.02
C ALA A 23 -14.72 27.07 18.90
N LEU A 24 -14.37 25.80 19.11
CA LEU A 24 -12.98 25.33 19.06
C LEU A 24 -12.36 25.52 17.68
N LYS A 25 -13.14 25.39 16.58
CA LYS A 25 -12.68 25.64 15.21
C LYS A 25 -12.21 27.09 15.00
N ASN A 26 -12.84 28.06 15.66
CA ASN A 26 -12.42 29.46 15.59
C ASN A 26 -11.13 29.70 16.37
N GLU A 27 -10.99 29.10 17.55
CA GLU A 27 -9.77 29.17 18.37
C GLU A 27 -8.59 28.53 17.64
N ALA A 28 -8.81 27.37 17.02
CA ALA A 28 -7.80 26.60 16.30
C ALA A 28 -7.11 27.35 15.13
N LYS A 29 -7.71 28.44 14.63
CA LYS A 29 -7.10 29.24 13.55
C LYS A 29 -5.81 29.95 13.96
N SER A 30 -5.65 30.23 15.25
CA SER A 30 -4.47 30.93 15.81
C SER A 30 -3.45 29.97 16.42
N LEU A 31 -3.75 28.68 16.50
CA LEU A 31 -2.87 27.69 17.10
C LEU A 31 -1.74 27.28 16.15
N PRO A 32 -0.58 26.87 16.68
CA PRO A 32 0.39 26.09 15.93
C PRO A 32 -0.31 24.91 15.27
N SER A 33 0.05 24.58 14.03
CA SER A 33 -0.65 23.52 13.33
C SER A 33 0.29 22.49 12.75
N TRP A 34 -0.09 21.21 12.87
CA TRP A 34 0.60 20.08 12.28
C TRP A 34 -0.27 19.44 11.19
N THR A 35 0.29 19.22 9.99
CA THR A 35 -0.38 18.50 8.93
C THR A 35 -0.07 17.01 9.04
N LEU A 36 -1.10 16.22 9.24
CA LEU A 36 -1.02 14.78 9.47
C LEU A 36 -0.65 14.01 8.20
N ASN A 37 0.21 13.01 8.33
CA ASN A 37 0.42 12.01 7.30
C ASN A 37 -0.68 10.94 7.32
N ASP A 38 -0.66 10.01 6.35
CA ASP A 38 -1.73 9.01 6.19
C ASP A 38 -1.85 8.07 7.40
N ARG A 39 -0.73 7.72 8.05
CA ARG A 39 -0.74 6.91 9.27
C ARG A 39 -1.35 7.66 10.44
N GLN A 40 -0.91 8.89 10.64
CA GLN A 40 -1.40 9.76 11.71
C GLN A 40 -2.90 10.08 11.57
N ILE A 41 -3.40 10.21 10.33
CA ILE A 41 -4.84 10.38 10.05
C ILE A 41 -5.62 9.12 10.43
N CYS A 42 -5.15 7.93 10.05
CA CYS A 42 -5.79 6.67 10.46
C CYS A 42 -5.82 6.52 11.99
N ASP A 43 -4.70 6.80 12.65
CA ASP A 43 -4.61 6.72 14.11
C ASP A 43 -5.54 7.74 14.78
N LEU A 44 -5.57 8.98 14.29
CA LEU A 44 -6.47 10.01 14.79
C LEU A 44 -7.94 9.60 14.59
N GLU A 45 -8.32 9.06 13.44
CA GLU A 45 -9.69 8.59 13.20
C GLU A 45 -10.10 7.51 14.21
N MET A 46 -9.21 6.55 14.47
CA MET A 46 -9.45 5.47 15.42
C MET A 46 -9.50 5.96 16.88
N ILE A 47 -8.73 6.99 17.25
CA ILE A 47 -8.83 7.66 18.56
C ILE A 47 -10.17 8.38 18.66
N LEU A 48 -10.54 9.20 17.68
CA LEU A 48 -11.72 10.04 17.72
C LEU A 48 -13.03 9.25 17.73
N ASN A 49 -13.12 8.15 16.97
CA ASN A 49 -14.33 7.34 16.86
C ASN A 49 -14.50 6.30 17.97
N GLY A 50 -13.47 6.14 18.84
CA GLY A 50 -13.45 5.19 19.95
C GLY A 50 -12.93 3.80 19.59
N GLY A 51 -12.46 3.58 18.38
CA GLY A 51 -11.83 2.30 17.96
C GLY A 51 -10.59 1.98 18.80
N PHE A 52 -9.89 3.00 19.28
CA PHE A 52 -8.74 2.90 20.17
C PHE A 52 -9.06 3.15 21.65
N SER A 53 -10.30 3.00 22.07
CA SER A 53 -10.61 3.06 23.49
C SER A 53 -9.71 2.11 24.30
N PRO A 54 -9.16 2.55 25.45
CA PRO A 54 -9.52 3.75 26.20
C PRO A 54 -8.71 5.01 25.86
N LEU A 55 -7.92 5.04 24.80
CA LEU A 55 -7.10 6.21 24.48
C LEU A 55 -7.95 7.46 24.27
N THR A 56 -7.50 8.57 24.85
CA THR A 56 -8.09 9.90 24.69
C THR A 56 -7.21 10.83 23.86
N GLY A 57 -6.12 10.33 23.29
CA GLY A 57 -5.17 11.07 22.50
C GLY A 57 -3.98 10.22 22.08
N PHE A 58 -2.97 10.86 21.53
CA PHE A 58 -1.67 10.22 21.31
C PHE A 58 -0.97 10.02 22.65
N LEU A 59 -0.29 8.87 22.82
CA LEU A 59 0.35 8.51 24.08
C LEU A 59 1.33 9.60 24.55
N ASN A 60 1.28 9.95 25.83
CA ASN A 60 2.32 10.70 26.46
C ASN A 60 3.57 9.84 26.71
N GLU A 61 4.69 10.45 27.08
CA GLU A 61 5.97 9.74 27.26
C GLU A 61 5.89 8.62 28.31
N SER A 62 5.12 8.79 29.38
CA SER A 62 5.01 7.78 30.44
C SER A 62 4.22 6.55 29.98
N ASP A 63 3.07 6.75 29.30
CA ASP A 63 2.30 5.66 28.73
C ASP A 63 3.06 4.96 27.61
N TYR A 64 3.75 5.74 26.74
CA TYR A 64 4.61 5.20 25.71
C TYR A 64 5.66 4.22 26.29
N ASN A 65 6.41 4.65 27.30
CA ASN A 65 7.42 3.81 27.93
C ASN A 65 6.82 2.56 28.58
N SER A 66 5.66 2.69 29.25
CA SER A 66 4.96 1.55 29.84
C SER A 66 4.48 0.55 28.77
N VAL A 67 3.96 1.04 27.66
CA VAL A 67 3.54 0.20 26.51
C VAL A 67 4.73 -0.57 25.91
N LEU A 68 5.87 0.08 25.78
CA LEU A 68 7.08 -0.60 25.30
C LEU A 68 7.49 -1.76 26.21
N GLU A 69 7.54 -1.51 27.54
CA GLU A 69 8.04 -2.46 28.52
C GLU A 69 7.03 -3.56 28.87
N ASN A 70 5.77 -3.19 29.05
CA ASN A 70 4.77 -4.02 29.71
C ASN A 70 3.56 -4.36 28.84
N MET A 71 3.44 -3.81 27.62
CA MET A 71 2.21 -3.85 26.81
C MET A 71 0.99 -3.29 27.55
N ARG A 72 1.18 -2.27 28.40
CA ARG A 72 0.13 -1.66 29.25
C ARG A 72 0.28 -0.15 29.35
N LEU A 73 -0.81 0.54 29.48
CA LEU A 73 -0.83 1.92 29.91
C LEU A 73 -0.39 2.04 31.39
N GLN A 74 -0.14 3.24 31.88
CA GLN A 74 0.29 3.48 33.27
C GLN A 74 -0.76 3.04 34.31
N ASP A 75 -2.03 3.03 33.95
CA ASP A 75 -3.12 2.54 34.80
C ASP A 75 -3.25 1.00 34.83
N GLY A 76 -2.39 0.30 34.11
CA GLY A 76 -2.36 -1.16 34.01
C GLY A 76 -3.24 -1.75 32.90
N THR A 77 -4.01 -0.95 32.18
CA THR A 77 -4.84 -1.41 31.06
C THR A 77 -3.95 -1.98 29.93
N ILE A 78 -4.28 -3.16 29.42
CA ILE A 78 -3.54 -3.78 28.30
C ILE A 78 -3.60 -2.87 27.08
N TRP A 79 -2.43 -2.48 26.56
CA TRP A 79 -2.29 -1.73 25.31
C TRP A 79 -0.93 -2.05 24.65
N PRO A 80 -0.88 -2.91 23.61
CA PRO A 80 0.39 -3.50 23.16
C PRO A 80 1.17 -2.69 22.13
N ILE A 81 0.56 -1.70 21.46
CA ILE A 81 1.16 -0.93 20.37
C ILE A 81 1.18 0.55 20.72
N PRO A 82 2.34 1.24 20.63
CA PRO A 82 2.39 2.68 20.86
C PRO A 82 1.67 3.44 19.72
N ILE A 83 0.80 4.38 20.10
CA ILE A 83 0.10 5.28 19.18
C ILE A 83 0.62 6.68 19.44
N THR A 84 1.48 7.16 18.54
CA THR A 84 2.30 8.36 18.72
C THR A 84 2.11 9.36 17.59
N LEU A 85 2.25 10.64 17.88
CA LEU A 85 2.33 11.72 16.90
C LEU A 85 3.79 12.12 16.72
N ASP A 86 4.39 11.74 15.62
CA ASP A 86 5.75 12.14 15.26
C ASP A 86 5.75 13.46 14.49
N VAL A 87 6.66 14.39 14.89
CA VAL A 87 6.80 15.72 14.31
C VAL A 87 8.26 16.05 14.04
N THR A 88 8.50 17.06 13.17
CA THR A 88 9.86 17.55 12.91
C THR A 88 10.48 18.25 14.12
N GLU A 89 11.80 18.28 14.19
CA GLU A 89 12.53 19.04 15.24
C GLU A 89 12.11 20.51 15.25
N GLU A 90 12.04 21.12 14.07
CA GLU A 90 11.61 22.52 13.92
C GLU A 90 10.22 22.81 14.53
N PHE A 91 9.25 21.91 14.26
CA PHE A 91 7.92 22.05 14.84
C PHE A 91 7.94 21.83 16.36
N ALA A 92 8.69 20.84 16.84
CA ALA A 92 8.82 20.55 18.26
C ALA A 92 9.47 21.71 19.04
N GLU A 93 10.45 22.41 18.45
CA GLU A 93 11.08 23.61 19.03
C GLU A 93 10.14 24.82 19.05
N ALA A 94 9.15 24.88 18.16
CA ALA A 94 8.20 25.96 18.08
C ALA A 94 7.02 25.87 19.06
N ILE A 95 6.88 24.73 19.77
CA ILE A 95 5.79 24.48 20.74
C ILE A 95 6.33 24.19 22.14
N ASN A 96 5.50 24.41 23.15
CA ASN A 96 5.81 24.10 24.54
C ASN A 96 4.82 23.07 25.11
N LYS A 97 5.19 22.46 26.24
CA LYS A 97 4.22 21.67 27.03
C LYS A 97 3.06 22.55 27.44
N SER A 98 1.87 22.02 27.36
CA SER A 98 0.56 22.66 27.58
C SER A 98 0.06 23.54 26.43
N ASP A 99 0.81 23.71 25.35
CA ASP A 99 0.29 24.37 24.15
C ASP A 99 -0.79 23.50 23.50
N GLU A 100 -1.79 24.15 22.91
CA GLU A 100 -2.76 23.50 22.06
C GLU A 100 -2.27 23.53 20.59
N ILE A 101 -2.44 22.40 19.90
CA ILE A 101 -1.97 22.18 18.53
C ILE A 101 -3.16 21.82 17.65
N ALA A 102 -3.34 22.53 16.54
CA ALA A 102 -4.33 22.20 15.53
C ALA A 102 -3.83 21.08 14.63
N LEU A 103 -4.48 19.92 14.67
CA LEU A 103 -4.19 18.78 13.80
C LEU A 103 -5.00 18.89 12.51
N LYS A 104 -4.32 18.97 11.36
CA LYS A 104 -4.92 19.22 10.05
C LYS A 104 -4.71 18.03 9.11
N ASP A 105 -5.68 17.83 8.23
CA ASP A 105 -5.51 16.94 7.07
C ASP A 105 -4.63 17.59 5.98
N LYS A 106 -4.37 16.84 4.89
CA LYS A 106 -3.57 17.32 3.75
C LYS A 106 -4.23 18.45 2.96
N GLU A 107 -5.55 18.62 3.09
CA GLU A 107 -6.31 19.72 2.45
C GLU A 107 -6.32 20.98 3.33
N GLY A 108 -5.79 20.90 4.56
CA GLY A 108 -5.69 22.00 5.51
C GLY A 108 -6.91 22.16 6.43
N PHE A 109 -7.85 21.21 6.43
CA PHE A 109 -8.96 21.22 7.40
C PHE A 109 -8.47 20.79 8.79
N THR A 110 -8.83 21.56 9.81
CA THR A 110 -8.56 21.15 11.19
C THR A 110 -9.52 20.05 11.60
N ILE A 111 -8.97 18.88 11.91
CA ILE A 111 -9.72 17.68 12.33
C ILE A 111 -9.89 17.64 13.84
N ALA A 112 -8.85 18.03 14.56
CA ALA A 112 -8.84 17.99 16.02
C ALA A 112 -7.89 19.05 16.59
N VAL A 113 -8.00 19.29 17.90
CA VAL A 113 -7.03 20.05 18.70
C VAL A 113 -6.47 19.13 19.77
N MET A 114 -5.16 19.06 19.89
CA MET A 114 -4.44 18.28 20.90
C MET A 114 -3.75 19.22 21.90
N SER A 115 -3.79 18.88 23.18
CA SER A 115 -2.99 19.55 24.20
C SER A 115 -1.66 18.80 24.38
N ALA A 116 -0.53 19.45 24.17
CA ALA A 116 0.79 18.83 24.25
C ALA A 116 1.20 18.61 25.72
N GLU A 117 1.06 17.39 26.24
CA GLU A 117 1.50 17.03 27.61
C GLU A 117 2.97 16.61 27.66
N SER A 118 3.44 15.93 26.60
CA SER A 118 4.81 15.43 26.47
C SER A 118 5.39 15.77 25.11
N ILE A 119 6.66 16.16 25.10
CA ILE A 119 7.48 16.37 23.89
C ILE A 119 8.81 15.70 24.19
N TRP A 120 9.18 14.67 23.40
CA TRP A 120 10.42 13.90 23.63
C TRP A 120 10.98 13.28 22.34
N ALA A 121 12.27 13.00 22.34
CA ALA A 121 12.91 12.22 21.28
C ALA A 121 12.94 10.73 21.70
N PRO A 122 12.22 9.84 21.02
CA PRO A 122 12.18 8.41 21.37
C PRO A 122 13.45 7.67 20.97
N ASP A 123 13.77 6.59 21.69
CA ASP A 123 14.71 5.60 21.19
C ASP A 123 13.98 4.65 20.22
N LYS A 124 13.98 5.02 18.94
CA LYS A 124 13.30 4.25 17.89
C LYS A 124 13.84 2.84 17.71
N LYS A 125 15.13 2.63 18.03
CA LYS A 125 15.72 1.29 17.97
C LYS A 125 15.17 0.41 19.07
N ALA A 126 15.10 0.93 20.31
CA ALA A 126 14.46 0.24 21.41
C ALA A 126 12.98 -0.02 21.16
N GLU A 127 12.26 0.92 20.53
CA GLU A 127 10.86 0.71 20.12
C GLU A 127 10.75 -0.46 19.12
N ALA A 128 11.59 -0.49 18.07
CA ALA A 128 11.61 -1.58 17.11
C ALA A 128 11.90 -2.94 17.77
N GLU A 129 12.92 -3.02 18.63
CA GLU A 129 13.30 -4.24 19.35
C GLU A 129 12.18 -4.77 20.27
N LYS A 130 11.42 -3.88 20.93
CA LYS A 130 10.39 -4.28 21.90
C LYS A 130 9.03 -4.53 21.26
N VAL A 131 8.63 -3.72 20.29
CA VAL A 131 7.28 -3.80 19.68
C VAL A 131 7.27 -4.74 18.48
N ILE A 132 8.29 -4.64 17.61
CA ILE A 132 8.38 -5.35 16.34
C ILE A 132 9.27 -6.60 16.46
N ILE A 133 10.05 -6.68 17.55
CA ILE A 133 10.97 -7.80 17.89
C ILE A 133 12.10 -7.94 16.86
N THR A 134 12.35 -6.93 16.05
CA THR A 134 13.44 -6.88 15.08
C THR A 134 13.87 -5.46 14.79
N THR A 135 15.13 -5.30 14.36
CA THR A 135 15.66 -4.03 13.81
C THR A 135 15.98 -4.13 12.32
N ASP A 136 15.62 -5.22 11.67
CA ASP A 136 15.79 -5.40 10.23
C ASP A 136 14.87 -4.45 9.47
N ASP A 137 15.45 -3.54 8.69
CA ASP A 137 14.74 -2.52 7.91
C ASP A 137 13.98 -3.09 6.69
N SER A 138 14.15 -4.37 6.37
CA SER A 138 13.25 -5.06 5.42
C SER A 138 11.84 -5.28 5.99
N HIS A 139 11.69 -5.18 7.32
CA HIS A 139 10.38 -5.16 7.97
C HIS A 139 9.71 -3.78 7.75
N PRO A 140 8.49 -3.71 7.16
CA PRO A 140 7.87 -2.43 6.78
C PRO A 140 7.71 -1.43 7.94
N ALA A 141 7.41 -1.92 9.16
CA ALA A 141 7.28 -1.04 10.32
C ALA A 141 8.63 -0.53 10.82
N VAL A 142 9.69 -1.33 10.74
CA VAL A 142 11.05 -0.89 11.08
C VAL A 142 11.51 0.16 10.08
N ASN A 143 11.30 -0.09 8.79
CA ASN A 143 11.64 0.89 7.76
C ASN A 143 10.93 2.22 8.01
N TYR A 144 9.61 2.19 8.23
CA TYR A 144 8.86 3.40 8.55
C TYR A 144 9.41 4.11 9.79
N LEU A 145 9.61 3.37 10.88
CA LEU A 145 10.04 3.93 12.16
C LEU A 145 11.43 4.60 12.09
N ILE A 146 12.37 3.96 11.40
CA ILE A 146 13.77 4.43 11.35
C ILE A 146 13.98 5.47 10.23
N ASN A 147 13.37 5.25 9.05
CA ASN A 147 13.72 6.00 7.84
C ASN A 147 12.67 7.04 7.43
N GLU A 148 11.40 6.91 7.86
CA GLU A 148 10.30 7.76 7.38
C GLU A 148 9.69 8.62 8.48
N SER A 149 9.56 8.12 9.73
CA SER A 149 8.94 8.88 10.81
C SER A 149 9.84 10.02 11.30
N ASN A 150 9.23 11.10 11.78
CA ASN A 150 9.93 12.26 12.30
C ASN A 150 10.61 11.96 13.66
N PRO A 151 11.63 12.75 14.06
CA PRO A 151 12.50 12.41 15.20
C PRO A 151 11.91 12.70 16.58
N VAL A 152 10.86 13.52 16.68
CA VAL A 152 10.29 13.94 17.97
C VAL A 152 8.85 13.48 18.09
N TYR A 153 8.47 12.97 19.26
CA TYR A 153 7.09 12.58 19.55
C TYR A 153 6.41 13.64 20.42
N VAL A 154 5.13 13.87 20.14
CA VAL A 154 4.26 14.73 20.93
C VAL A 154 3.04 13.93 21.35
N GLY A 155 2.76 13.90 22.64
CA GLY A 155 1.62 13.17 23.22
C GLY A 155 0.73 14.04 24.08
N GLY A 156 -0.55 13.64 24.15
CA GLY A 156 -1.54 14.29 24.99
C GLY A 156 -2.97 14.10 24.50
N PRO A 157 -3.97 14.58 25.27
CA PRO A 157 -5.39 14.39 24.98
C PRO A 157 -5.86 15.24 23.80
N ILE A 158 -6.91 14.75 23.12
CA ILE A 158 -7.45 15.32 21.89
C ILE A 158 -8.92 15.70 22.06
N LYS A 159 -9.30 16.83 21.46
CA LYS A 159 -10.69 17.24 21.24
C LYS A 159 -10.97 17.22 19.74
N GLY A 160 -11.85 16.32 19.28
CA GLY A 160 -12.20 16.16 17.86
C GLY A 160 -13.20 17.21 17.40
N LEU A 161 -12.91 17.88 16.30
CA LEU A 161 -13.86 18.77 15.62
C LEU A 161 -14.77 17.98 14.68
N MET A 162 -14.23 16.97 14.03
CA MET A 162 -14.91 16.08 13.08
C MET A 162 -14.08 14.82 12.85
N LEU A 163 -14.68 13.77 12.32
CA LEU A 163 -13.91 12.66 11.78
C LEU A 163 -13.25 13.06 10.44
N PRO A 164 -12.10 12.48 10.08
CA PRO A 164 -11.55 12.62 8.75
C PRO A 164 -12.59 12.26 7.69
N LYS A 165 -12.70 13.09 6.64
CA LYS A 165 -13.73 12.90 5.62
C LYS A 165 -13.33 11.79 4.67
N GLN A 166 -14.16 10.77 4.59
CA GLN A 166 -14.04 9.67 3.65
C GLN A 166 -15.04 9.86 2.49
N TYR A 167 -14.61 9.52 1.27
CA TYR A 167 -15.42 9.68 0.06
C TYR A 167 -15.81 8.35 -0.59
N ASP A 168 -15.18 7.25 -0.14
CA ASP A 168 -15.37 5.91 -0.65
C ASP A 168 -16.14 5.04 0.34
N TYR A 169 -17.01 4.21 -0.17
CA TYR A 169 -17.77 3.20 0.57
C TYR A 169 -18.36 3.71 1.89
N THR A 170 -18.89 4.92 1.91
CA THR A 170 -19.38 5.62 3.12
C THR A 170 -20.40 4.81 3.91
N ASP A 171 -21.22 4.02 3.23
CA ASP A 171 -22.24 3.15 3.85
C ASP A 171 -21.65 1.92 4.56
N LEU A 172 -20.37 1.65 4.38
CA LEU A 172 -19.65 0.55 5.02
C LEU A 172 -18.64 1.02 6.08
N ARG A 173 -18.45 2.33 6.23
CA ARG A 173 -17.50 2.93 7.19
C ARG A 173 -18.19 3.26 8.51
N HIS A 174 -18.54 2.23 9.26
CA HIS A 174 -19.22 2.41 10.55
C HIS A 174 -18.20 2.68 11.67
N THR A 175 -18.56 3.59 12.57
CA THR A 175 -17.86 3.77 13.85
C THR A 175 -18.17 2.61 14.81
N PRO A 176 -17.35 2.40 15.87
CA PRO A 176 -17.66 1.39 16.89
C PRO A 176 -19.07 1.54 17.49
N ALA A 177 -19.52 2.77 17.73
CA ALA A 177 -20.86 3.04 18.25
C ALA A 177 -21.97 2.59 17.30
N GLN A 178 -21.81 2.88 16.00
CA GLN A 178 -22.78 2.46 14.97
C GLN A 178 -22.82 0.94 14.79
N VAL A 179 -21.65 0.26 14.81
CA VAL A 179 -21.64 -1.22 14.72
C VAL A 179 -22.34 -1.85 15.93
N ARG A 180 -22.09 -1.33 17.14
CA ARG A 180 -22.78 -1.79 18.36
C ARG A 180 -24.29 -1.57 18.27
N GLU A 181 -24.73 -0.41 17.81
CA GLU A 181 -26.16 -0.13 17.58
C GLU A 181 -26.79 -1.10 16.56
N LEU A 182 -26.08 -1.42 15.48
CA LEU A 182 -26.52 -2.41 14.49
C LEU A 182 -26.59 -3.82 15.09
N PHE A 183 -25.65 -4.22 15.92
CA PHE A 183 -25.73 -5.51 16.62
C PHE A 183 -26.92 -5.57 17.57
N GLU A 184 -27.14 -4.54 18.37
CA GLU A 184 -28.32 -4.46 19.27
C GLU A 184 -29.63 -4.51 18.49
N LYS A 185 -29.74 -3.74 17.40
CA LYS A 185 -30.92 -3.70 16.54
C LYS A 185 -31.24 -5.06 15.91
N ASN A 186 -30.21 -5.81 15.54
CA ASN A 186 -30.34 -7.11 14.92
C ASN A 186 -30.41 -8.27 15.95
N GLY A 187 -30.30 -7.98 17.25
CA GLY A 187 -30.29 -8.99 18.30
C GLY A 187 -29.03 -9.87 18.29
N TRP A 188 -27.90 -9.31 17.88
CA TRP A 188 -26.62 -10.03 17.81
C TRP A 188 -25.84 -9.91 19.13
N ASP A 189 -25.91 -10.92 19.97
CA ASP A 189 -25.24 -10.95 21.27
C ASP A 189 -23.84 -11.60 21.19
N ASN A 190 -23.69 -12.58 20.31
CA ASN A 190 -22.41 -13.27 20.05
C ASN A 190 -21.92 -12.91 18.64
N VAL A 191 -20.77 -12.28 18.56
CA VAL A 191 -20.19 -11.86 17.28
C VAL A 191 -18.72 -12.23 17.22
N VAL A 192 -18.35 -13.02 16.20
CA VAL A 192 -16.97 -13.31 15.86
C VAL A 192 -16.49 -12.37 14.76
N ALA A 193 -15.40 -11.69 15.02
CA ALA A 193 -14.79 -10.80 14.03
C ALA A 193 -13.74 -11.54 13.19
N PHE A 194 -13.76 -11.28 11.90
CA PHE A 194 -12.72 -11.71 10.96
C PHE A 194 -12.03 -10.51 10.35
N GLN A 195 -10.72 -10.39 10.60
CA GLN A 195 -9.88 -9.38 9.97
C GLN A 195 -9.20 -9.93 8.74
N THR A 196 -9.18 -9.12 7.70
CA THR A 196 -8.37 -9.42 6.52
C THR A 196 -7.82 -8.15 5.87
N ARG A 197 -6.70 -8.26 5.19
CA ARG A 197 -6.13 -7.28 4.26
C ARG A 197 -5.96 -7.86 2.86
N ASN A 198 -6.48 -9.07 2.65
CA ASN A 198 -6.43 -9.79 1.39
C ASN A 198 -7.85 -10.02 0.86
N PRO A 199 -8.04 -10.23 -0.45
CA PRO A 199 -9.29 -10.72 -0.99
C PRO A 199 -9.72 -12.03 -0.31
N MET A 200 -11.00 -12.21 -0.11
CA MET A 200 -11.54 -13.44 0.46
C MET A 200 -11.83 -14.46 -0.66
N HIS A 201 -11.40 -15.68 -0.42
CA HIS A 201 -11.67 -16.85 -1.25
C HIS A 201 -12.58 -17.83 -0.51
N ARG A 202 -13.00 -18.94 -1.15
CA ARG A 202 -13.90 -19.92 -0.54
C ARG A 202 -13.43 -20.44 0.81
N ALA A 203 -12.14 -20.75 0.94
CA ALA A 203 -11.56 -21.20 2.22
C ALA A 203 -11.82 -20.21 3.38
N HIS A 204 -11.78 -18.89 3.11
CA HIS A 204 -12.05 -17.89 4.13
C HIS A 204 -13.54 -17.84 4.52
N VAL A 205 -14.42 -18.01 3.54
CA VAL A 205 -15.89 -18.05 3.79
C VAL A 205 -16.24 -19.26 4.63
N GLU A 206 -15.81 -20.44 4.20
CA GLU A 206 -16.05 -21.70 4.92
C GLU A 206 -15.51 -21.66 6.35
N LEU A 207 -14.32 -21.14 6.53
CA LEU A 207 -13.74 -20.97 7.86
C LEU A 207 -14.58 -20.06 8.76
N THR A 208 -14.99 -18.90 8.24
CA THR A 208 -15.75 -17.93 9.05
C THR A 208 -17.14 -18.44 9.38
N ILE A 209 -17.79 -19.18 8.46
CA ILE A 209 -19.07 -19.86 8.70
C ILE A 209 -18.87 -20.92 9.82
N ARG A 210 -17.86 -21.78 9.68
CA ARG A 210 -17.59 -22.81 10.69
C ARG A 210 -17.32 -22.20 12.06
N ALA A 211 -16.48 -21.16 12.13
CA ALA A 211 -16.19 -20.46 13.39
C ALA A 211 -17.46 -19.87 14.03
N ALA A 212 -18.40 -19.37 13.22
CA ALA A 212 -19.66 -18.86 13.72
C ALA A 212 -20.59 -19.97 14.22
N GLU A 213 -20.71 -21.06 13.48
CA GLU A 213 -21.54 -22.23 13.85
C GLU A 213 -21.06 -22.90 15.14
N GLU A 214 -19.74 -23.12 15.29
CA GLU A 214 -19.14 -23.72 16.49
C GLU A 214 -19.37 -22.90 17.77
N HIS A 215 -19.66 -21.60 17.62
CA HIS A 215 -19.81 -20.68 18.73
C HIS A 215 -21.19 -20.04 18.84
N ASP A 216 -22.15 -20.48 18.02
CA ASP A 216 -23.49 -19.86 17.93
C ASP A 216 -23.38 -18.33 17.80
N ALA A 217 -22.55 -17.89 16.85
CA ALA A 217 -22.19 -16.48 16.67
C ALA A 217 -22.57 -15.95 15.29
N LYS A 218 -22.68 -14.63 15.20
CA LYS A 218 -22.74 -13.87 13.94
C LYS A 218 -21.34 -13.44 13.52
N ILE A 219 -21.17 -13.03 12.26
CA ILE A 219 -19.86 -12.72 11.68
C ILE A 219 -19.74 -11.23 11.40
N LEU A 220 -18.72 -10.58 11.94
CA LEU A 220 -18.27 -9.28 11.46
C LEU A 220 -17.06 -9.48 10.52
N ILE A 221 -17.27 -9.31 9.21
CA ILE A 221 -16.18 -9.18 8.23
C ILE A 221 -15.67 -7.75 8.34
N HIS A 222 -14.44 -7.59 8.86
CA HIS A 222 -13.89 -6.29 9.25
C HIS A 222 -12.50 -6.05 8.62
N PRO A 223 -12.46 -5.86 7.28
CA PRO A 223 -11.21 -5.65 6.55
C PRO A 223 -10.61 -4.28 6.81
N VAL A 224 -9.28 -4.23 6.81
CA VAL A 224 -8.53 -2.98 6.89
C VAL A 224 -8.55 -2.24 5.55
N VAL A 225 -8.96 -0.98 5.56
CA VAL A 225 -8.95 -0.08 4.39
C VAL A 225 -8.04 1.14 4.55
N GLY A 226 -7.38 1.28 5.70
CA GLY A 226 -6.29 2.22 5.88
C GLY A 226 -4.97 1.69 5.29
N LEU A 227 -3.86 2.00 5.93
CA LEU A 227 -2.55 1.55 5.43
C LEU A 227 -2.31 0.07 5.70
N THR A 228 -1.81 -0.63 4.69
CA THR A 228 -1.42 -2.04 4.75
C THR A 228 0.02 -2.20 4.23
N LYS A 229 0.43 -3.43 3.98
CA LYS A 229 1.77 -3.73 3.46
C LYS A 229 1.91 -3.28 2.00
N PRO A 230 3.05 -2.69 1.59
CA PRO A 230 3.35 -2.43 0.18
C PRO A 230 3.20 -3.68 -0.69
N GLY A 231 2.53 -3.54 -1.83
CA GLY A 231 2.27 -4.64 -2.76
C GLY A 231 1.00 -5.46 -2.49
N ASP A 232 0.26 -5.18 -1.42
CA ASP A 232 -1.09 -5.71 -1.22
C ASP A 232 -2.04 -5.21 -2.34
N VAL A 233 -3.11 -5.95 -2.57
CA VAL A 233 -4.19 -5.51 -3.46
C VAL A 233 -4.81 -4.23 -2.87
N ASP A 234 -5.06 -3.22 -3.70
CA ASP A 234 -5.66 -1.97 -3.24
C ASP A 234 -7.02 -2.20 -2.56
N HIS A 235 -7.39 -1.27 -1.67
CA HIS A 235 -8.58 -1.47 -0.87
C HIS A 235 -9.88 -1.38 -1.69
N TYR A 236 -9.92 -0.64 -2.80
CA TYR A 236 -11.10 -0.58 -3.67
C TYR A 236 -11.39 -1.95 -4.30
N THR A 237 -10.38 -2.61 -4.82
CA THR A 237 -10.49 -3.98 -5.36
C THR A 237 -10.87 -4.97 -4.26
N ARG A 238 -10.24 -4.87 -3.08
CA ARG A 238 -10.57 -5.75 -1.94
C ARG A 238 -12.02 -5.58 -1.49
N VAL A 239 -12.51 -4.34 -1.38
CA VAL A 239 -13.90 -4.09 -0.96
C VAL A 239 -14.89 -4.63 -1.97
N ARG A 240 -14.65 -4.47 -3.29
CA ARG A 240 -15.50 -5.11 -4.31
C ARG A 240 -15.49 -6.64 -4.16
N CYS A 241 -14.34 -7.26 -3.89
CA CYS A 241 -14.29 -8.70 -3.60
C CYS A 241 -15.15 -9.06 -2.38
N TYR A 242 -15.10 -8.30 -1.29
CA TYR A 242 -15.93 -8.56 -0.10
C TYR A 242 -17.42 -8.38 -0.39
N GLN A 243 -17.80 -7.38 -1.19
CA GLN A 243 -19.19 -7.19 -1.63
C GLN A 243 -19.72 -8.37 -2.45
N HIS A 244 -18.87 -9.01 -3.28
CA HIS A 244 -19.21 -10.23 -4.00
C HIS A 244 -19.28 -11.47 -3.10
N VAL A 245 -18.54 -11.48 -2.02
CA VAL A 245 -18.48 -12.60 -1.07
C VAL A 245 -19.63 -12.52 -0.05
N LEU A 246 -20.06 -11.33 0.37
CA LEU A 246 -21.07 -11.15 1.40
C LEU A 246 -22.38 -11.91 1.10
N PRO A 247 -22.93 -11.94 -0.13
CA PRO A 247 -24.13 -12.71 -0.45
C PRO A 247 -23.98 -14.25 -0.38
N LYS A 248 -22.77 -14.77 -0.14
CA LYS A 248 -22.52 -16.22 0.04
C LYS A 248 -22.80 -16.69 1.46
N TYR A 249 -22.97 -15.76 2.38
CA TYR A 249 -23.45 -16.05 3.74
C TYR A 249 -24.96 -16.14 3.75
N THR A 250 -25.49 -16.89 4.71
CA THR A 250 -26.96 -16.91 4.92
C THR A 250 -27.44 -15.55 5.38
N ASP A 251 -28.68 -15.21 5.07
CA ASP A 251 -29.30 -13.97 5.49
C ASP A 251 -29.14 -13.75 6.99
N ASP A 252 -28.79 -12.53 7.37
CA ASP A 252 -28.60 -12.10 8.77
C ASP A 252 -27.49 -12.86 9.56
N SER A 253 -26.54 -13.52 8.89
CA SER A 253 -25.43 -14.20 9.58
C SER A 253 -24.10 -13.44 9.55
N ALA A 254 -23.94 -12.50 8.61
CA ALA A 254 -22.71 -11.75 8.43
C ALA A 254 -22.95 -10.28 8.11
N MET A 255 -22.05 -9.42 8.58
CA MET A 255 -22.02 -7.98 8.28
C MET A 255 -20.61 -7.59 7.81
N LEU A 256 -20.56 -6.69 6.83
CA LEU A 256 -19.31 -6.06 6.36
C LEU A 256 -19.21 -4.65 6.94
N SER A 257 -18.08 -4.34 7.60
CA SER A 257 -17.73 -2.99 8.02
C SER A 257 -16.26 -2.74 7.78
N LEU A 258 -15.89 -1.54 7.33
CA LEU A 258 -14.52 -1.21 6.94
C LEU A 258 -13.77 -0.55 8.10
N LEU A 259 -12.53 -1.00 8.33
CA LEU A 259 -11.69 -0.50 9.42
C LEU A 259 -10.62 0.46 8.88
N PRO A 260 -10.63 1.75 9.27
CA PRO A 260 -9.64 2.74 8.82
C PRO A 260 -8.32 2.63 9.62
N LEU A 261 -7.77 1.44 9.73
CA LEU A 261 -6.58 1.14 10.52
C LEU A 261 -5.31 1.27 9.68
N ALA A 262 -4.27 1.88 10.24
CA ALA A 262 -2.91 1.75 9.71
C ALA A 262 -2.21 0.57 10.39
N MET A 263 -2.05 -0.54 9.67
CA MET A 263 -1.38 -1.74 10.19
C MET A 263 0.10 -1.48 10.47
N ARG A 264 0.62 -2.15 11.49
CA ARG A 264 2.03 -2.08 11.91
C ARG A 264 2.84 -3.32 11.48
N MET A 265 2.15 -4.38 11.10
CA MET A 265 2.75 -5.69 10.80
C MET A 265 3.54 -6.28 11.99
N ALA A 266 3.17 -5.92 13.22
CA ALA A 266 3.88 -6.25 14.46
C ALA A 266 3.48 -7.63 15.05
N GLY A 267 2.98 -8.55 14.22
CA GLY A 267 2.73 -9.95 14.58
C GLY A 267 1.92 -10.12 15.86
N PRO A 268 2.51 -10.74 16.92
CA PRO A 268 1.80 -11.04 18.15
C PRO A 268 1.19 -9.84 18.86
N ARG A 269 1.95 -8.74 19.01
CA ARG A 269 1.43 -7.52 19.64
C ARG A 269 0.28 -6.89 18.82
N GLU A 270 0.37 -6.96 17.51
CA GLU A 270 -0.70 -6.46 16.65
C GLU A 270 -1.95 -7.33 16.71
N ALA A 271 -1.83 -8.64 16.85
CA ALA A 271 -2.98 -9.53 17.05
C ALA A 271 -3.75 -9.18 18.32
N LEU A 272 -3.03 -8.92 19.42
CA LEU A 272 -3.61 -8.47 20.67
C LEU A 272 -4.33 -7.11 20.52
N TRP A 273 -3.71 -6.17 19.81
CA TRP A 273 -4.29 -4.87 19.49
C TRP A 273 -5.54 -5.00 18.60
N HIS A 274 -5.49 -5.89 17.62
CA HIS A 274 -6.65 -6.18 16.76
C HIS A 274 -7.83 -6.74 17.54
N ALA A 275 -7.59 -7.57 18.55
CA ALA A 275 -8.64 -8.07 19.44
C ALA A 275 -9.27 -6.94 20.28
N ILE A 276 -8.45 -6.04 20.83
CA ILE A 276 -8.91 -4.84 21.56
C ILE A 276 -9.83 -3.99 20.67
N ILE A 277 -9.41 -3.72 19.43
CA ILE A 277 -10.21 -2.96 18.48
C ILE A 277 -11.58 -3.65 18.27
N ARG A 278 -11.61 -4.96 18.02
CA ARG A 278 -12.88 -5.68 17.78
C ARG A 278 -13.77 -5.70 19.01
N LYS A 279 -13.20 -5.79 20.19
CA LYS A 279 -13.93 -5.60 21.43
C LYS A 279 -14.59 -4.22 21.50
N ASN A 280 -13.90 -3.15 21.08
CA ASN A 280 -14.47 -1.80 21.00
C ASN A 280 -15.62 -1.73 19.99
N TYR A 281 -15.56 -2.49 18.90
CA TYR A 281 -16.66 -2.63 17.95
C TYR A 281 -17.81 -3.55 18.42
N GLY A 282 -17.69 -4.16 19.60
CA GLY A 282 -18.77 -4.98 20.19
C GLY A 282 -18.63 -6.48 19.96
N CYS A 283 -17.54 -6.95 19.34
CA CYS A 283 -17.29 -8.37 19.15
C CYS A 283 -16.74 -9.01 20.42
N ASN A 284 -17.24 -10.18 20.79
CA ASN A 284 -16.75 -10.96 21.93
C ASN A 284 -15.86 -12.13 21.52
N MET A 285 -15.64 -12.32 20.21
CA MET A 285 -14.74 -13.31 19.65
C MET A 285 -13.93 -12.73 18.49
N PHE A 286 -12.70 -13.23 18.31
CA PHE A 286 -11.81 -12.79 17.24
C PHE A 286 -11.04 -13.97 16.64
N ILE A 287 -11.13 -14.11 15.30
CA ILE A 287 -10.41 -15.13 14.55
C ILE A 287 -8.95 -14.67 14.35
N VAL A 288 -8.00 -15.48 14.82
CA VAL A 288 -6.57 -15.22 14.66
C VAL A 288 -5.95 -16.27 13.75
N GLY A 289 -5.44 -15.80 12.62
CA GLY A 289 -4.80 -16.66 11.64
C GLY A 289 -3.41 -17.12 12.06
N ARG A 290 -2.93 -18.15 11.40
CA ARG A 290 -1.52 -18.45 11.32
C ARG A 290 -0.79 -17.25 10.68
N ASP A 291 0.40 -16.93 11.17
CA ASP A 291 1.19 -15.79 10.69
C ASP A 291 0.42 -14.43 10.74
N HIS A 292 -0.46 -14.25 11.74
CA HIS A 292 -1.33 -13.07 11.86
C HIS A 292 -0.51 -11.78 11.95
N ALA A 293 -0.83 -10.80 11.10
CA ALA A 293 -0.14 -9.53 10.99
C ALA A 293 1.38 -9.63 10.76
N SER A 294 1.85 -10.74 10.18
CA SER A 294 3.24 -10.90 9.76
C SER A 294 3.49 -10.27 8.38
N PRO A 295 4.63 -9.58 8.17
CA PRO A 295 5.00 -9.09 6.86
C PRO A 295 5.59 -10.18 5.94
N GLY A 296 5.90 -11.36 6.48
CA GLY A 296 6.55 -12.46 5.78
C GLY A 296 7.98 -12.70 6.25
N ALA A 297 8.90 -12.99 5.32
CA ALA A 297 10.30 -13.28 5.62
C ALA A 297 11.18 -12.02 5.56
N GLY A 298 12.24 -12.00 6.39
CA GLY A 298 13.29 -10.99 6.40
C GLY A 298 14.34 -11.19 5.29
N LYS A 299 15.41 -10.42 5.33
CA LYS A 299 16.54 -10.50 4.38
C LYS A 299 17.25 -11.86 4.38
N ASP A 300 17.22 -12.56 5.50
CA ASP A 300 17.80 -13.90 5.68
C ASP A 300 16.87 -15.03 5.20
N GLY A 301 15.68 -14.70 4.72
CA GLY A 301 14.65 -15.64 4.28
C GLY A 301 13.87 -16.30 5.41
N GLN A 302 14.13 -15.95 6.70
CA GLN A 302 13.38 -16.46 7.84
C GLN A 302 12.16 -15.58 8.13
N PRO A 303 11.04 -16.16 8.58
CA PRO A 303 9.89 -15.38 9.02
C PRO A 303 10.24 -14.56 10.26
N PHE A 304 9.71 -13.34 10.34
CA PHE A 304 9.92 -12.46 11.49
C PHE A 304 9.29 -13.00 12.79
N TYR A 305 8.21 -13.75 12.68
CA TYR A 305 7.46 -14.30 13.82
C TYR A 305 7.18 -15.78 13.61
N GLY A 306 7.06 -16.52 14.70
CA GLY A 306 6.57 -17.90 14.67
C GLY A 306 5.12 -17.98 14.19
N PRO A 307 4.73 -19.06 13.53
CA PRO A 307 3.41 -19.17 12.87
C PRO A 307 2.22 -19.06 13.82
N TYR A 308 2.39 -19.35 15.10
CA TYR A 308 1.34 -19.34 16.13
C TYR A 308 1.57 -18.34 17.26
N ASP A 309 2.68 -17.59 17.25
CA ASP A 309 3.02 -16.62 18.31
C ASP A 309 1.88 -15.62 18.58
N ALA A 310 1.14 -15.23 17.53
CA ALA A 310 0.01 -14.33 17.64
C ALA A 310 -1.19 -14.98 18.38
N GLN A 311 -1.44 -16.27 18.15
CA GLN A 311 -2.48 -17.02 18.84
C GLN A 311 -2.11 -17.23 20.31
N ASP A 312 -0.85 -17.58 20.57
CA ASP A 312 -0.34 -17.84 21.92
C ASP A 312 -0.43 -16.59 22.79
N LEU A 313 0.05 -15.44 22.31
CA LEU A 313 -0.04 -14.18 23.04
C LEU A 313 -1.49 -13.76 23.31
N LEU A 314 -2.39 -13.86 22.33
CA LEU A 314 -3.79 -13.51 22.56
C LEU A 314 -4.46 -14.47 23.54
N LYS A 315 -4.13 -15.75 23.48
CA LYS A 315 -4.65 -16.78 24.40
C LYS A 315 -4.24 -16.51 25.84
N GLU A 316 -3.01 -16.08 26.07
CA GLU A 316 -2.51 -15.67 27.39
C GLU A 316 -3.35 -14.55 28.00
N HIS A 317 -3.75 -13.57 27.18
CA HIS A 317 -4.50 -12.38 27.61
C HIS A 317 -6.03 -12.50 27.47
N GLU A 318 -6.55 -13.59 26.93
CA GLU A 318 -7.99 -13.78 26.60
C GLU A 318 -8.93 -13.48 27.77
N LYS A 319 -8.59 -13.98 28.95
CA LYS A 319 -9.44 -13.83 30.16
C LYS A 319 -9.50 -12.39 30.64
N GLU A 320 -8.36 -11.70 30.64
CA GLU A 320 -8.27 -10.30 31.08
C GLU A 320 -8.93 -9.37 30.07
N LEU A 321 -8.74 -9.62 28.80
CA LEU A 321 -9.37 -8.84 27.74
C LEU A 321 -10.88 -9.06 27.67
N GLY A 322 -11.36 -10.24 28.05
CA GLY A 322 -12.78 -10.60 27.89
C GLY A 322 -13.23 -10.73 26.44
N ILE A 323 -12.32 -11.13 25.53
CA ILE A 323 -12.61 -11.46 24.14
C ILE A 323 -11.98 -12.83 23.84
N LYS A 324 -12.77 -13.76 23.31
CA LYS A 324 -12.35 -15.14 23.04
C LYS A 324 -11.53 -15.20 21.75
N MET A 325 -10.36 -15.82 21.80
CA MET A 325 -9.58 -16.15 20.61
C MET A 325 -10.18 -17.40 19.93
N VAL A 326 -10.44 -17.26 18.63
CA VAL A 326 -10.85 -18.38 17.76
C VAL A 326 -9.69 -18.68 16.81
N PRO A 327 -9.07 -19.87 16.92
CA PRO A 327 -7.91 -20.18 16.07
C PRO A 327 -8.35 -20.38 14.63
N PHE A 328 -7.61 -19.77 13.72
CA PHE A 328 -7.77 -20.01 12.29
C PHE A 328 -7.08 -21.34 11.95
N GLN A 329 -7.86 -22.30 11.49
CA GLN A 329 -7.36 -23.58 10.99
C GLN A 329 -7.03 -23.45 9.49
N LEU A 330 -5.98 -24.15 9.04
CA LEU A 330 -5.66 -24.20 7.62
C LEU A 330 -6.70 -25.05 6.89
N MET A 331 -7.59 -24.40 6.16
CA MET A 331 -8.61 -25.07 5.35
C MET A 331 -8.04 -25.55 4.02
N VAL A 332 -8.31 -26.80 3.67
CA VAL A 332 -7.94 -27.42 2.40
C VAL A 332 -9.19 -27.97 1.70
N TYR A 333 -9.19 -27.92 0.38
CA TYR A 333 -10.30 -28.48 -0.40
C TYR A 333 -10.11 -29.98 -0.63
N VAL A 334 -11.10 -30.77 -0.29
CA VAL A 334 -11.12 -32.23 -0.44
C VAL A 334 -12.04 -32.59 -1.61
N PRO A 335 -11.51 -32.97 -2.77
CA PRO A 335 -12.31 -33.24 -3.96
C PRO A 335 -13.35 -34.35 -3.79
N SER A 336 -13.03 -35.38 -3.00
CA SER A 336 -13.94 -36.52 -2.74
C SER A 336 -15.18 -36.12 -1.94
N LYS A 337 -15.10 -35.04 -1.15
CA LYS A 337 -16.18 -34.50 -0.32
C LYS A 337 -16.84 -33.27 -0.92
N ASP A 338 -16.24 -32.70 -2.00
CA ASP A 338 -16.59 -31.38 -2.56
C ASP A 338 -16.73 -30.30 -1.47
N ALA A 339 -15.80 -30.30 -0.49
CA ALA A 339 -15.87 -29.46 0.68
C ALA A 339 -14.49 -29.01 1.17
N TYR A 340 -14.48 -27.93 1.95
CA TYR A 340 -13.33 -27.53 2.71
C TYR A 340 -13.31 -28.21 4.07
N VAL A 341 -12.14 -28.72 4.44
CA VAL A 341 -11.90 -29.41 5.71
C VAL A 341 -10.64 -28.82 6.35
N PRO A 342 -10.57 -28.64 7.67
CA PRO A 342 -9.31 -28.32 8.33
C PRO A 342 -8.25 -29.39 8.03
N LYS A 343 -7.03 -28.95 7.75
CA LYS A 343 -5.95 -29.87 7.35
C LYS A 343 -5.61 -30.90 8.41
N ASP A 344 -5.81 -30.59 9.67
CA ASP A 344 -5.59 -31.45 10.83
C ASP A 344 -6.74 -32.48 11.07
N GLU A 345 -7.87 -32.33 10.37
CA GLU A 345 -9.00 -33.27 10.37
C GLU A 345 -9.01 -34.20 9.15
N LEU A 346 -7.98 -34.16 8.29
CA LEU A 346 -7.87 -35.07 7.15
C LEU A 346 -7.67 -36.52 7.61
N GLU A 347 -8.32 -37.43 6.90
CA GLU A 347 -8.07 -38.87 7.07
C GLU A 347 -6.69 -39.24 6.51
N GLU A 348 -6.12 -40.35 6.99
CA GLU A 348 -4.83 -40.85 6.53
C GLU A 348 -4.88 -41.16 5.01
N ASN A 349 -4.03 -40.50 4.20
CA ASN A 349 -3.98 -40.57 2.73
C ASN A 349 -5.16 -39.90 1.99
N GLU A 350 -5.92 -39.03 2.64
CA GLU A 350 -6.96 -38.25 1.95
C GLU A 350 -6.33 -37.17 1.05
N GLU A 351 -6.67 -37.20 -0.24
CA GLU A 351 -6.16 -36.22 -1.21
C GLU A 351 -6.84 -34.87 -1.02
N PHE A 352 -6.05 -33.81 -1.07
CA PHE A 352 -6.55 -32.44 -0.98
C PHE A 352 -5.88 -31.51 -1.99
N ASN A 353 -6.57 -30.42 -2.34
CA ASN A 353 -6.07 -29.35 -3.18
C ASN A 353 -5.88 -28.06 -2.38
N MET A 354 -4.85 -27.31 -2.74
CA MET A 354 -4.56 -26.00 -2.18
C MET A 354 -3.85 -25.13 -3.22
N ILE A 355 -4.16 -23.85 -3.25
CA ILE A 355 -3.44 -22.86 -4.06
C ILE A 355 -2.83 -21.84 -3.08
N SER A 356 -1.53 -21.65 -3.17
CA SER A 356 -0.81 -20.66 -2.36
C SER A 356 -1.03 -19.24 -2.92
N GLY A 357 -0.78 -18.22 -2.10
CA GLY A 357 -0.84 -16.82 -2.57
C GLY A 357 0.17 -16.51 -3.70
N THR A 358 1.30 -17.23 -3.76
CA THR A 358 2.28 -17.12 -4.85
C THR A 358 1.74 -17.76 -6.11
N ASP A 359 1.24 -19.00 -6.04
CA ASP A 359 0.64 -19.71 -7.16
C ASP A 359 -0.57 -18.94 -7.73
N LEU A 360 -1.42 -18.37 -6.88
CA LEU A 360 -2.51 -17.50 -7.34
C LEU A 360 -1.98 -16.28 -8.15
N ARG A 361 -0.92 -15.63 -7.66
CA ARG A 361 -0.34 -14.48 -8.38
C ARG A 361 0.25 -14.89 -9.73
N ASP A 362 0.89 -16.04 -9.80
CA ASP A 362 1.47 -16.56 -11.04
C ASP A 362 0.36 -16.94 -12.05
N ARG A 363 -0.72 -17.61 -11.59
CA ARG A 363 -1.90 -17.90 -12.43
C ARG A 363 -2.57 -16.63 -12.97
N LEU A 364 -2.74 -15.60 -12.12
CA LEU A 364 -3.28 -14.29 -12.54
C LEU A 364 -2.35 -13.62 -13.57
N ARG A 365 -1.03 -13.72 -13.39
CA ARG A 365 -0.03 -13.13 -14.28
C ARG A 365 -0.03 -13.79 -15.66
N ASN A 366 -0.19 -15.10 -15.70
CA ASN A 366 -0.12 -15.92 -16.91
C ASN A 366 -1.49 -16.16 -17.56
N ASP A 367 -2.56 -15.54 -17.08
CA ASP A 367 -3.96 -15.76 -17.47
C ASP A 367 -4.42 -17.24 -17.36
N GLU A 368 -3.80 -17.99 -16.45
CA GLU A 368 -4.15 -19.38 -16.19
C GLU A 368 -5.49 -19.49 -15.47
N GLU A 369 -6.15 -20.64 -15.62
CA GLU A 369 -7.42 -20.92 -14.96
C GLU A 369 -7.26 -20.96 -13.44
N ILE A 370 -8.16 -20.23 -12.73
CA ILE A 370 -8.30 -20.31 -11.28
C ILE A 370 -9.56 -21.12 -10.99
N PRO A 371 -9.41 -22.33 -10.40
CA PRO A 371 -10.55 -23.23 -10.20
C PRO A 371 -11.63 -22.63 -9.31
N GLU A 372 -12.90 -22.92 -9.61
CA GLU A 372 -14.04 -22.44 -8.83
C GLU A 372 -14.06 -23.00 -7.39
N TRP A 373 -13.45 -24.17 -7.15
CA TRP A 373 -13.29 -24.65 -5.79
C TRP A 373 -12.39 -23.75 -4.94
N PHE A 374 -11.45 -23.01 -5.56
CA PHE A 374 -10.55 -22.09 -4.84
C PHE A 374 -11.19 -20.73 -4.60
N SER A 375 -11.82 -20.13 -5.63
CA SER A 375 -12.37 -18.78 -5.53
C SER A 375 -13.62 -18.60 -6.36
N TYR A 376 -14.41 -17.59 -6.01
CA TYR A 376 -15.60 -17.21 -6.75
C TYR A 376 -15.24 -16.51 -8.06
N PRO A 377 -15.93 -16.78 -9.18
CA PRO A 377 -15.65 -16.15 -10.49
C PRO A 377 -15.63 -14.62 -10.44
N GLU A 378 -16.55 -14.02 -9.64
CA GLU A 378 -16.64 -12.57 -9.49
C GLU A 378 -15.39 -11.98 -8.80
N VAL A 379 -14.87 -12.68 -7.79
CA VAL A 379 -13.63 -12.30 -7.09
C VAL A 379 -12.42 -12.41 -8.02
N VAL A 380 -12.36 -13.49 -8.81
CA VAL A 380 -11.30 -13.69 -9.82
C VAL A 380 -11.34 -12.57 -10.86
N ALA A 381 -12.53 -12.16 -11.32
CA ALA A 381 -12.70 -11.07 -12.27
C ALA A 381 -12.17 -9.73 -11.72
N GLU A 382 -12.43 -9.40 -10.44
CA GLU A 382 -11.89 -8.21 -9.80
C GLU A 382 -10.36 -8.26 -9.68
N LEU A 383 -9.80 -9.42 -9.33
CA LEU A 383 -8.34 -9.61 -9.25
C LEU A 383 -7.65 -9.48 -10.61
N ARG A 384 -8.27 -10.02 -11.67
CA ARG A 384 -7.77 -9.86 -13.05
C ARG A 384 -7.85 -8.42 -13.54
N ARG A 385 -8.88 -7.66 -13.10
CA ARG A 385 -8.97 -6.22 -13.37
C ARG A 385 -7.87 -5.44 -12.68
N PHE A 386 -7.54 -5.79 -11.44
CA PHE A 386 -6.46 -5.14 -10.66
C PHE A 386 -5.07 -5.50 -11.20
N ARG A 387 -4.85 -6.76 -11.53
CA ARG A 387 -3.59 -7.27 -12.11
C ARG A 387 -3.88 -8.02 -13.40
N PRO A 388 -4.07 -7.29 -14.50
CA PRO A 388 -4.21 -7.93 -15.82
C PRO A 388 -3.01 -8.81 -16.15
N ALA A 389 -3.19 -9.83 -16.98
CA ALA A 389 -2.11 -10.62 -17.54
C ALA A 389 -1.10 -9.73 -18.28
N LEU A 390 0.13 -10.20 -18.44
CA LEU A 390 1.22 -9.38 -19.00
C LEU A 390 0.88 -8.80 -20.37
N ASP A 391 0.27 -9.62 -21.22
CA ASP A 391 -0.18 -9.22 -22.57
C ASP A 391 -1.33 -8.19 -22.58
N LYS A 392 -1.97 -7.97 -21.43
CA LYS A 392 -3.06 -6.98 -21.22
C LYS A 392 -2.60 -5.75 -20.43
N ARG A 393 -1.40 -5.78 -19.84
CA ARG A 393 -0.85 -4.64 -19.08
C ARG A 393 -0.32 -3.55 -20.00
N GLY A 394 -0.48 -2.31 -19.57
CA GLY A 394 0.28 -1.22 -20.13
C GLY A 394 1.78 -1.39 -19.90
N PHE A 395 2.58 -0.87 -20.81
CA PHE A 395 4.03 -0.84 -20.67
C PHE A 395 4.66 0.38 -21.35
N THR A 396 5.85 0.74 -20.89
CA THR A 396 6.67 1.79 -21.47
C THR A 396 7.88 1.17 -22.15
N VAL A 397 8.14 1.52 -23.41
CA VAL A 397 9.42 1.31 -24.08
C VAL A 397 10.21 2.61 -24.03
N PHE A 398 11.28 2.60 -23.27
CA PHE A 398 12.09 3.80 -22.99
C PHE A 398 13.42 3.72 -23.74
N PHE A 399 13.50 4.40 -24.88
CA PHE A 399 14.72 4.48 -25.68
C PHE A 399 15.72 5.46 -25.03
N THR A 400 17.00 5.09 -25.07
CA THR A 400 18.12 5.95 -24.71
C THR A 400 19.29 5.77 -25.70
N GLY A 401 20.15 6.75 -25.79
CA GLY A 401 21.29 6.76 -26.73
C GLY A 401 21.60 8.18 -27.23
N LEU A 402 22.73 8.34 -27.91
CA LEU A 402 23.21 9.62 -28.42
C LEU A 402 22.25 10.28 -29.43
N SER A 403 22.37 11.60 -29.65
CA SER A 403 21.67 12.25 -30.77
C SER A 403 22.12 11.59 -32.09
N GLY A 404 21.18 11.37 -33.02
CA GLY A 404 21.51 10.68 -34.30
C GLY A 404 21.71 9.16 -34.19
N SER A 405 21.56 8.54 -33.00
CA SER A 405 21.68 7.06 -32.86
C SER A 405 20.55 6.26 -33.49
N GLY A 406 19.44 6.89 -33.89
CA GLY A 406 18.31 6.20 -34.54
C GLY A 406 17.06 6.01 -33.66
N LYS A 407 17.04 6.48 -32.41
CA LYS A 407 15.92 6.29 -31.45
C LYS A 407 14.55 6.66 -32.01
N SER A 408 14.41 7.87 -32.57
CA SER A 408 13.13 8.34 -33.10
C SER A 408 12.67 7.51 -34.30
N THR A 409 13.59 7.06 -35.15
CA THR A 409 13.29 6.19 -36.29
C THR A 409 12.75 4.84 -35.81
N LEU A 410 13.42 4.21 -34.83
CA LEU A 410 13.02 2.94 -34.25
C LEU A 410 11.71 3.07 -33.47
N ALA A 411 11.54 4.14 -32.68
CA ALA A 411 10.29 4.40 -31.95
C ALA A 411 9.10 4.60 -32.92
N ASN A 412 9.29 5.31 -34.04
CA ASN A 412 8.24 5.45 -35.06
C ASN A 412 7.93 4.13 -35.77
N GLY A 413 8.95 3.33 -36.13
CA GLY A 413 8.74 2.00 -36.69
C GLY A 413 7.99 1.06 -35.74
N LEU A 414 8.38 1.07 -34.46
CA LEU A 414 7.71 0.31 -33.41
C LEU A 414 6.27 0.80 -33.19
N LEU A 415 6.04 2.12 -33.22
CA LEU A 415 4.69 2.71 -33.14
C LEU A 415 3.77 2.12 -34.22
N VAL A 416 4.21 2.14 -35.47
CA VAL A 416 3.41 1.60 -36.60
C VAL A 416 3.08 0.14 -36.39
N LYS A 417 4.05 -0.68 -36.06
CA LYS A 417 3.85 -2.13 -35.82
C LYS A 417 2.88 -2.41 -34.68
N LEU A 418 2.98 -1.67 -33.58
CA LEU A 418 2.08 -1.84 -32.43
C LEU A 418 0.67 -1.28 -32.72
N MET A 419 0.55 -0.25 -33.56
CA MET A 419 -0.75 0.25 -34.03
C MET A 419 -1.41 -0.72 -35.01
N GLU A 420 -0.66 -1.39 -35.87
CA GLU A 420 -1.17 -2.44 -36.74
C GLU A 420 -1.68 -3.67 -35.96
N ASP A 421 -1.04 -4.00 -34.83
CA ASP A 421 -1.49 -5.03 -33.90
C ASP A 421 -2.85 -4.70 -33.26
N GLY A 422 -3.10 -3.41 -32.98
CA GLY A 422 -4.39 -2.84 -32.60
C GLY A 422 -4.96 -3.24 -31.24
N ARG A 423 -4.23 -4.03 -30.43
CA ARG A 423 -4.71 -4.52 -29.14
C ARG A 423 -4.80 -3.43 -28.07
N ARG A 424 -3.95 -2.41 -28.14
CA ARG A 424 -3.85 -1.35 -27.13
C ARG A 424 -3.53 0.01 -27.76
N PRO A 425 -3.97 1.12 -27.13
CA PRO A 425 -3.57 2.46 -27.58
C PRO A 425 -2.06 2.66 -27.37
N VAL A 426 -1.40 3.24 -28.36
CA VAL A 426 0.03 3.54 -28.37
C VAL A 426 0.26 5.03 -28.43
N THR A 427 1.13 5.56 -27.59
CA THR A 427 1.49 6.99 -27.55
C THR A 427 2.99 7.14 -27.70
N LEU A 428 3.41 7.98 -28.68
CA LEU A 428 4.81 8.34 -28.86
C LEU A 428 5.12 9.64 -28.11
N LEU A 429 6.09 9.56 -27.20
CA LEU A 429 6.65 10.68 -26.43
C LEU A 429 8.08 10.96 -26.94
N ASP A 430 8.17 11.46 -28.18
CA ASP A 430 9.44 11.91 -28.75
C ASP A 430 9.89 13.22 -28.10
N GLY A 431 11.20 13.38 -27.88
CA GLY A 431 11.76 14.53 -27.18
C GLY A 431 11.42 15.88 -27.83
N ASP A 432 11.28 15.96 -29.14
CA ASP A 432 10.96 17.21 -29.84
C ASP A 432 9.46 17.55 -29.70
N ILE A 433 8.58 16.54 -29.80
CA ILE A 433 7.12 16.71 -29.59
C ILE A 433 6.85 17.16 -28.15
N VAL A 434 7.47 16.51 -27.18
CA VAL A 434 7.29 16.86 -25.76
C VAL A 434 7.80 18.28 -25.48
N ARG A 435 8.92 18.69 -26.06
CA ARG A 435 9.42 20.06 -25.91
C ARG A 435 8.48 21.10 -26.51
N THR A 436 7.78 20.77 -27.58
CA THR A 436 6.81 21.70 -28.19
C THR A 436 5.58 21.90 -27.30
N HIS A 437 5.04 20.85 -26.69
CA HIS A 437 3.72 20.87 -26.05
C HIS A 437 3.76 20.85 -24.51
N LEU A 438 4.74 20.19 -23.92
CA LEU A 438 4.80 20.00 -22.45
C LEU A 438 5.98 20.73 -21.78
N SER A 439 7.05 20.98 -22.53
CA SER A 439 8.31 21.51 -21.99
C SER A 439 8.86 22.65 -22.84
N SER A 440 7.98 23.48 -23.43
CA SER A 440 8.36 24.57 -24.34
C SER A 440 9.20 25.67 -23.67
N GLU A 441 9.07 25.84 -22.37
CA GLU A 441 9.88 26.76 -21.56
C GLU A 441 11.28 26.25 -21.22
N LEU A 442 11.55 24.97 -21.41
CA LEU A 442 12.83 24.35 -21.03
C LEU A 442 13.89 24.53 -22.13
N GLY A 443 15.06 25.03 -21.73
CA GLY A 443 16.26 25.03 -22.56
C GLY A 443 17.00 23.68 -22.55
N PHE A 444 18.32 23.71 -22.84
CA PHE A 444 19.14 22.51 -22.96
C PHE A 444 20.19 22.35 -21.84
N SER A 445 20.11 23.14 -20.76
CA SER A 445 20.96 22.92 -19.59
C SER A 445 20.74 21.54 -19.00
N GLN A 446 21.70 21.04 -18.24
CA GLN A 446 21.60 19.73 -17.58
C GLN A 446 20.31 19.60 -16.76
N GLU A 447 19.98 20.63 -15.97
CA GLU A 447 18.76 20.67 -15.14
C GLU A 447 17.49 20.60 -15.99
N HIS A 448 17.42 21.37 -17.08
CA HIS A 448 16.27 21.36 -17.97
C HIS A 448 16.12 20.03 -18.72
N ARG A 449 17.23 19.38 -19.10
CA ARG A 449 17.18 18.02 -19.67
C ARG A 449 16.67 16.99 -18.68
N LYS A 450 17.17 17.04 -17.44
CA LYS A 450 16.67 16.23 -16.33
C LYS A 450 15.17 16.38 -16.13
N LEU A 451 14.71 17.63 -16.01
CA LEU A 451 13.28 17.92 -15.80
C LEU A 451 12.43 17.42 -16.97
N ASN A 452 12.88 17.60 -18.22
CA ASN A 452 12.18 17.10 -19.40
C ASN A 452 12.06 15.57 -19.39
N VAL A 453 13.13 14.84 -19.06
CA VAL A 453 13.13 13.37 -18.99
C VAL A 453 12.17 12.87 -17.90
N ARG A 454 12.13 13.53 -16.74
CA ARG A 454 11.19 13.21 -15.66
C ARG A 454 9.73 13.49 -16.02
N ARG A 455 9.45 14.59 -16.73
CA ARG A 455 8.11 14.88 -17.25
C ARG A 455 7.64 13.83 -18.26
N ILE A 456 8.52 13.39 -19.17
CA ILE A 456 8.24 12.27 -20.08
C ILE A 456 7.91 11.01 -19.28
N GLY A 457 8.69 10.69 -18.26
CA GLY A 457 8.44 9.54 -17.40
C GLY A 457 7.11 9.60 -16.67
N PHE A 458 6.73 10.78 -16.17
CA PHE A 458 5.42 10.95 -15.53
C PHE A 458 4.26 10.74 -16.51
N VAL A 459 4.31 11.32 -17.72
CA VAL A 459 3.28 11.07 -18.74
C VAL A 459 3.23 9.60 -19.13
N ALA A 460 4.40 8.96 -19.32
CA ALA A 460 4.49 7.54 -19.63
C ALA A 460 3.91 6.66 -18.51
N SER A 461 4.12 7.03 -17.24
CA SER A 461 3.57 6.31 -16.09
C SER A 461 2.04 6.31 -16.09
N GLU A 462 1.40 7.43 -16.40
CA GLU A 462 -0.06 7.53 -16.48
C GLU A 462 -0.62 6.75 -17.69
N ILE A 463 0.06 6.74 -18.82
CA ILE A 463 -0.32 5.90 -19.97
C ILE A 463 -0.24 4.42 -19.61
N THR A 464 0.88 4.00 -19.02
CA THR A 464 1.14 2.62 -18.60
C THR A 464 0.11 2.14 -17.57
N LYS A 465 -0.17 2.94 -16.56
CA LYS A 465 -1.18 2.68 -15.51
C LYS A 465 -2.57 2.43 -16.10
N ASN A 466 -2.92 3.14 -17.16
CA ASN A 466 -4.21 3.02 -17.85
C ASN A 466 -4.23 1.96 -18.96
N GLY A 467 -3.25 1.05 -19.00
CA GLY A 467 -3.22 -0.09 -19.93
C GLY A 467 -2.69 0.24 -21.33
N GLY A 468 -2.28 1.50 -21.59
CA GLY A 468 -1.70 1.93 -22.87
C GLY A 468 -0.22 1.58 -22.99
N ILE A 469 0.32 1.80 -24.19
CA ILE A 469 1.75 1.63 -24.51
C ILE A 469 2.35 3.02 -24.70
N ALA A 470 3.40 3.35 -23.93
CA ALA A 470 4.16 4.57 -24.09
C ALA A 470 5.51 4.27 -24.75
N LEU A 471 5.80 4.93 -25.87
CA LEU A 471 7.10 4.88 -26.54
C LEU A 471 7.82 6.20 -26.26
N CYS A 472 8.86 6.18 -25.42
CA CYS A 472 9.63 7.35 -25.04
C CYS A 472 10.96 7.37 -25.78
N ALA A 473 11.26 8.45 -26.54
CA ALA A 473 12.46 8.54 -27.33
C ALA A 473 13.35 9.77 -26.99
N PRO A 474 13.60 10.10 -25.69
CA PRO A 474 14.57 11.13 -25.31
C PRO A 474 16.01 10.60 -25.45
N ILE A 475 17.00 11.50 -25.38
CA ILE A 475 18.41 11.08 -25.22
C ILE A 475 18.60 10.41 -23.86
N ALA A 476 18.06 10.98 -22.79
CA ALA A 476 18.13 10.51 -21.40
C ALA A 476 19.57 10.11 -20.96
N PRO A 477 20.54 11.04 -20.99
CA PRO A 477 21.96 10.71 -20.88
C PRO A 477 22.37 10.24 -19.48
N TYR A 478 21.60 10.58 -18.43
CA TYR A 478 21.98 10.31 -17.05
C TYR A 478 21.27 9.09 -16.47
N GLN A 479 22.01 8.18 -15.88
CA GLN A 479 21.50 6.96 -15.26
C GLN A 479 20.47 7.25 -14.15
N SER A 480 20.72 8.30 -13.35
CA SER A 480 19.82 8.71 -12.27
C SER A 480 18.40 9.03 -12.74
N ASP A 481 18.25 9.63 -13.95
CA ASP A 481 16.95 9.99 -14.49
C ASP A 481 16.24 8.79 -15.13
N ARG A 482 16.99 7.86 -15.75
CA ARG A 482 16.44 6.60 -16.25
C ARG A 482 15.98 5.72 -15.10
N ARG A 483 16.77 5.62 -14.02
CA ARG A 483 16.39 4.91 -12.79
C ARG A 483 15.13 5.51 -12.16
N PHE A 484 15.05 6.83 -12.02
CA PHE A 484 13.86 7.51 -11.51
C PHE A 484 12.60 7.14 -12.30
N ASN A 485 12.66 7.13 -13.63
CA ASN A 485 11.54 6.76 -14.48
C ASN A 485 11.19 5.26 -14.35
N ARG A 486 12.18 4.40 -14.26
CA ARG A 486 11.98 2.96 -14.00
C ARG A 486 11.27 2.72 -12.68
N GLU A 487 11.71 3.35 -11.60
CA GLU A 487 11.10 3.25 -10.27
C GLU A 487 9.67 3.80 -10.25
N LEU A 488 9.39 4.86 -11.01
CA LEU A 488 8.06 5.44 -11.13
C LEU A 488 7.09 4.54 -11.91
N ILE A 489 7.55 3.90 -12.98
CA ILE A 489 6.68 3.17 -13.94
C ILE A 489 6.52 1.70 -13.58
N SER A 490 7.57 1.02 -13.12
CA SER A 490 7.56 -0.44 -12.88
C SER A 490 6.47 -0.93 -11.91
N PRO A 491 6.06 -0.17 -10.88
CA PRO A 491 4.92 -0.57 -10.03
C PRO A 491 3.56 -0.55 -10.76
N LEU A 492 3.46 0.23 -11.84
CA LEU A 492 2.22 0.48 -12.58
C LEU A 492 2.05 -0.43 -13.80
N GLY A 493 3.15 -0.96 -14.34
CA GLY A 493 3.14 -1.80 -15.52
C GLY A 493 4.54 -2.22 -15.99
N GLY A 494 4.73 -2.49 -17.28
CA GLY A 494 6.03 -2.84 -17.83
C GLY A 494 6.93 -1.62 -18.04
N PHE A 495 8.24 -1.78 -17.78
CA PHE A 495 9.26 -0.81 -18.20
C PHE A 495 10.36 -1.57 -18.93
N ILE A 496 10.59 -1.21 -20.19
CA ILE A 496 11.55 -1.83 -21.10
C ILE A 496 12.51 -0.74 -21.57
N GLU A 497 13.73 -0.76 -21.07
CA GLU A 497 14.79 0.15 -21.49
C GLU A 497 15.45 -0.39 -22.77
N VAL A 498 15.45 0.43 -23.83
CA VAL A 498 16.08 0.10 -25.11
C VAL A 498 17.30 1.01 -25.29
N TYR A 499 18.47 0.44 -25.17
CA TYR A 499 19.71 1.14 -25.45
C TYR A 499 20.04 1.03 -26.95
N VAL A 500 20.06 2.20 -27.59
CA VAL A 500 20.49 2.30 -28.99
C VAL A 500 21.98 2.64 -29.01
N ASP A 501 22.82 1.59 -28.92
CA ASP A 501 24.27 1.70 -28.96
C ASP A 501 24.76 2.00 -30.36
N THR A 502 25.01 3.27 -30.61
CA THR A 502 25.60 3.74 -31.87
C THR A 502 26.76 4.64 -31.52
N SER A 503 27.93 4.30 -32.06
CA SER A 503 29.16 5.03 -31.74
C SER A 503 29.04 6.51 -32.05
N LEU A 504 29.71 7.34 -31.25
CA LEU A 504 29.73 8.79 -31.42
C LEU A 504 30.16 9.19 -32.85
N ALA A 505 31.16 8.50 -33.43
CA ALA A 505 31.64 8.75 -34.78
C ALA A 505 30.55 8.59 -35.84
N VAL A 506 29.73 7.52 -35.74
CA VAL A 506 28.59 7.30 -36.64
C VAL A 506 27.49 8.35 -36.42
N CYS A 507 27.24 8.73 -35.17
CA CYS A 507 26.27 9.78 -34.87
C CYS A 507 26.70 11.14 -35.41
N GLU A 508 27.97 11.49 -35.33
CA GLU A 508 28.57 12.70 -35.92
C GLU A 508 28.54 12.69 -37.46
N GLU A 509 28.84 11.54 -38.07
CA GLU A 509 28.77 11.38 -39.54
C GLU A 509 27.33 11.61 -40.04
N ARG A 510 26.35 11.10 -39.31
CA ARG A 510 24.93 11.30 -39.65
C ARG A 510 24.47 12.73 -39.46
N ASP A 511 24.85 13.37 -38.40
CA ASP A 511 24.50 14.74 -37.92
C ASP A 511 23.21 15.35 -38.53
N VAL A 512 22.13 14.60 -38.51
CA VAL A 512 20.87 14.87 -39.21
C VAL A 512 20.30 16.29 -38.91
N LYS A 513 20.62 16.83 -37.75
CA LYS A 513 20.16 18.13 -37.26
C LYS A 513 21.25 19.21 -37.29
N GLY A 514 22.47 18.91 -37.72
CA GLY A 514 23.62 19.83 -37.72
C GLY A 514 24.10 20.22 -36.30
N LEU A 515 23.68 19.49 -35.28
CA LEU A 515 23.98 19.83 -33.87
C LEU A 515 25.40 19.48 -33.46
N TYR A 516 25.97 18.38 -34.00
CA TYR A 516 27.36 18.01 -33.75
C TYR A 516 28.34 19.04 -34.34
N ALA A 517 28.07 19.49 -35.56
CA ALA A 517 28.87 20.56 -36.18
C ALA A 517 28.88 21.82 -35.31
N LEU A 518 27.71 22.27 -34.83
CA LEU A 518 27.59 23.43 -33.93
C LEU A 518 28.31 23.22 -32.59
N ALA A 519 28.26 22.03 -32.05
CA ALA A 519 28.93 21.69 -30.77
C ALA A 519 30.46 21.70 -30.97
N ARG A 520 30.97 21.13 -32.06
CA ARG A 520 32.42 21.15 -32.41
C ARG A 520 32.94 22.55 -32.67
N GLU A 521 32.13 23.42 -33.22
CA GLU A 521 32.45 24.85 -33.41
C GLU A 521 32.34 25.66 -32.10
N GLY A 522 31.92 25.05 -30.99
CA GLY A 522 31.76 25.73 -29.70
C GLY A 522 30.53 26.66 -29.61
N LYS A 523 29.67 26.63 -30.62
CA LYS A 523 28.42 27.43 -30.69
C LYS A 523 27.30 26.80 -29.84
N LEU A 524 27.33 25.48 -29.64
CA LEU A 524 26.40 24.74 -28.77
C LEU A 524 27.21 24.14 -27.62
N LYS A 525 26.90 24.53 -26.38
CA LYS A 525 27.55 24.03 -25.15
C LYS A 525 26.67 23.00 -24.46
N GLN A 526 27.29 22.20 -23.61
CA GLN A 526 26.65 21.13 -22.84
C GLN A 526 25.95 20.09 -23.76
N PHE A 527 26.57 19.77 -24.87
CA PHE A 527 26.04 18.82 -25.83
C PHE A 527 26.48 17.40 -25.48
N THR A 528 25.50 16.50 -25.28
CA THR A 528 25.73 15.11 -24.89
C THR A 528 26.63 14.38 -25.89
N GLY A 529 27.70 13.79 -25.40
CA GLY A 529 28.70 13.08 -26.19
C GLY A 529 29.87 13.95 -26.67
N ILE A 530 29.85 15.29 -26.51
CA ILE A 530 30.92 16.20 -26.89
C ILE A 530 31.53 16.85 -25.65
N ASP A 531 30.80 17.71 -24.98
CA ASP A 531 31.24 18.44 -23.78
C ASP A 531 30.36 18.13 -22.54
N ASP A 532 29.39 17.22 -22.69
CA ASP A 532 28.57 16.67 -21.61
C ASP A 532 28.51 15.13 -21.74
N PRO A 533 28.63 14.37 -20.63
CA PRO A 533 28.71 12.93 -20.70
C PRO A 533 27.38 12.27 -21.11
N TYR A 534 27.51 11.09 -21.72
CA TYR A 534 26.45 10.11 -21.82
C TYR A 534 26.83 8.90 -20.97
N GLU A 535 25.99 8.58 -19.99
CA GLU A 535 26.17 7.43 -19.09
C GLU A 535 25.44 6.23 -19.72
N GLU A 536 26.16 5.22 -20.14
CA GLU A 536 25.60 4.00 -20.73
C GLU A 536 24.71 3.26 -19.72
N PRO A 537 23.61 2.64 -20.14
CA PRO A 537 22.81 1.79 -19.28
C PRO A 537 23.59 0.56 -18.81
N GLU A 538 23.49 0.22 -17.52
CA GLU A 538 24.18 -0.97 -16.97
C GLU A 538 23.47 -2.27 -17.33
N ASN A 539 22.14 -2.28 -17.36
CA ASN A 539 21.32 -3.48 -17.59
C ASN A 539 20.03 -3.12 -18.36
N PRO A 540 20.14 -2.69 -19.63
CA PRO A 540 18.97 -2.46 -20.44
C PRO A 540 18.30 -3.80 -20.79
N GLU A 541 16.98 -3.85 -20.90
CA GLU A 541 16.24 -5.04 -21.35
C GLU A 541 16.55 -5.36 -22.82
N ILE A 542 16.81 -4.33 -23.61
CA ILE A 542 17.13 -4.47 -25.05
C ILE A 542 18.32 -3.57 -25.38
N GLU A 543 19.36 -4.13 -25.96
CA GLU A 543 20.49 -3.41 -26.53
C GLU A 543 20.56 -3.70 -28.02
N ILE A 544 20.69 -2.65 -28.84
CA ILE A 544 20.75 -2.73 -30.30
C ILE A 544 21.71 -1.72 -30.89
N THR A 545 22.38 -2.09 -31.95
CA THR A 545 23.30 -1.21 -32.71
C THR A 545 22.68 -0.85 -34.05
N SER A 546 22.52 0.45 -34.32
CA SER A 546 21.87 0.93 -35.54
C SER A 546 22.83 1.16 -36.71
N ALA A 547 24.12 0.94 -36.54
CA ALA A 547 25.11 1.16 -37.58
C ALA A 547 25.04 0.05 -38.66
N GLY A 548 24.74 0.44 -39.89
CA GLY A 548 24.73 -0.49 -41.05
C GLY A 548 23.56 -1.49 -41.06
N VAL A 549 22.58 -1.35 -40.18
CA VAL A 549 21.40 -2.23 -40.12
C VAL A 549 20.15 -1.46 -40.53
N ALA A 550 19.28 -2.07 -41.34
CA ALA A 550 18.02 -1.44 -41.73
C ALA A 550 17.08 -1.30 -40.50
N PRO A 551 16.42 -0.15 -40.33
CA PRO A 551 15.55 0.11 -39.17
C PRO A 551 14.44 -0.94 -38.98
N GLU A 552 13.91 -1.51 -40.09
CA GLU A 552 12.85 -2.51 -40.09
C GLU A 552 13.30 -3.80 -39.36
N ILE A 553 14.54 -4.22 -39.58
CA ILE A 553 15.13 -5.41 -38.94
C ILE A 553 15.25 -5.19 -37.42
N LEU A 554 15.71 -4.02 -37.03
CA LEU A 554 15.85 -3.67 -35.59
C LEU A 554 14.49 -3.52 -34.90
N VAL A 555 13.48 -2.98 -35.56
CA VAL A 555 12.11 -2.92 -35.04
C VAL A 555 11.53 -4.31 -34.85
N ASP A 556 11.75 -5.25 -35.81
CA ASP A 556 11.29 -6.63 -35.69
C ASP A 556 12.04 -7.35 -34.54
N GLU A 557 13.32 -7.05 -34.30
CA GLU A 557 14.07 -7.56 -33.15
C GLU A 557 13.49 -7.05 -31.83
N ILE A 558 13.21 -5.75 -31.74
CA ILE A 558 12.60 -5.15 -30.54
C ILE A 558 11.25 -5.80 -30.24
N ILE A 559 10.39 -5.98 -31.26
CA ILE A 559 9.08 -6.63 -31.09
C ILE A 559 9.24 -8.08 -30.65
N SER A 560 10.19 -8.83 -31.23
CA SER A 560 10.44 -10.21 -30.81
C SER A 560 10.79 -10.29 -29.32
N LYS A 561 11.70 -9.42 -28.86
CA LYS A 561 12.09 -9.37 -27.44
C LYS A 561 10.92 -8.95 -26.54
N ILE A 562 10.08 -8.00 -26.95
CA ILE A 562 8.87 -7.60 -26.20
C ILE A 562 7.88 -8.77 -26.10
N LYS A 563 7.73 -9.58 -27.17
CA LYS A 563 6.92 -10.81 -27.16
C LYS A 563 7.48 -11.88 -26.23
N GLU A 564 8.78 -12.09 -26.25
CA GLU A 564 9.46 -13.03 -25.34
C GLU A 564 9.26 -12.64 -23.88
N MET A 565 9.16 -11.34 -23.58
CA MET A 565 8.82 -10.82 -22.25
C MET A 565 7.33 -10.97 -21.90
N GLY A 566 6.46 -11.34 -22.84
CA GLY A 566 5.04 -11.57 -22.65
C GLY A 566 4.14 -10.34 -22.71
N TYR A 567 4.61 -9.19 -23.21
CA TYR A 567 3.82 -7.96 -23.28
C TYR A 567 3.01 -7.82 -24.59
N VAL A 568 3.34 -8.56 -25.63
CA VAL A 568 2.66 -8.49 -26.95
C VAL A 568 2.40 -9.89 -27.49
#